data_1ffdda4e1af9071676106847c0390e77
#
_entry.id   1ffdda4e1af9071676106847c0390e77
#
_cell.length_a   1.000
_cell.length_b   1.000
_cell.length_c   1.000
_cell.angle_alpha   90.00
_cell.angle_beta   90.00
_cell.angle_gamma   90.00
#
_symmetry.space_group_name_H-M   'P 1'
#
loop_
_entity.id
_entity.type
_entity.pdbx_description
1 polymer ?
#
loop_
_entity_poly.entity_id
_entity_poly.type
_entity_poly.pdbx_seq_one_letter_code
_entity_poly.pdbx_strand_id
1 'polypeptide(L)'
;EDALVRPSIASGTHALYLTLSALLNHGDEVIAISGRPYDTMLTVLGQDGNEPGNLKESGVTYKEISLYNNDIDWESAIKEVTMKTKLLMIQRSTGYSFRPALTLAKIKNAIEKIREIYPNIYIMVDNCYGEFIEEIEPSDIGADVVVGSLIKNPGGGIALSGGYVAGKKFIIDRIANRLT
;
A
#
# COMPACT_ATOMS: atom_id res chain seq x y z
N GLU A 1 16.77 1.65 6.30
CA GLU A 1 15.42 1.14 6.56
C GLU A 1 15.13 1.12 8.06
N ASP A 2 13.84 1.08 8.40
CA ASP A 2 13.36 1.01 9.79
C ASP A 2 11.96 0.33 9.78
N ALA A 3 11.42 0.01 10.96
CA ALA A 3 10.13 -0.62 11.07
C ALA A 3 9.39 -0.24 12.36
N LEU A 4 8.08 -0.21 12.27
CA LEU A 4 7.16 -0.19 13.41
C LEU A 4 6.36 -1.49 13.41
N VAL A 5 6.58 -2.32 14.40
CA VAL A 5 5.84 -3.56 14.64
C VAL A 5 5.16 -3.42 15.99
N ARG A 6 3.83 -3.21 16.02
CA ARG A 6 3.11 -2.82 17.22
C ARG A 6 1.75 -3.48 17.32
N PRO A 7 1.37 -4.00 18.50
CA PRO A 7 -0.01 -4.41 18.75
C PRO A 7 -0.98 -3.21 18.80
N SER A 8 -0.48 -2.00 19.08
CA SER A 8 -1.27 -0.76 19.05
C SER A 8 -1.64 -0.30 17.64
N ILE A 9 -0.97 -0.81 16.61
CA ILE A 9 -1.48 -0.74 15.24
C ILE A 9 -2.50 -1.87 15.09
N ALA A 10 -3.76 -1.59 15.38
CA ALA A 10 -4.79 -2.60 15.65
C ALA A 10 -5.04 -3.62 14.53
N SER A 11 -4.70 -3.30 13.28
CA SER A 11 -4.93 -4.15 12.10
C SER A 11 -4.07 -3.74 10.91
N GLY A 12 -4.07 -4.55 9.85
CA GLY A 12 -3.46 -4.18 8.57
C GLY A 12 -4.10 -2.92 7.97
N THR A 13 -5.43 -2.81 8.02
CA THR A 13 -6.14 -1.60 7.56
C THR A 13 -5.70 -0.36 8.33
N HIS A 14 -5.53 -0.47 9.64
CA HIS A 14 -5.02 0.64 10.45
C HIS A 14 -3.58 1.01 10.05
N ALA A 15 -2.72 0.02 9.80
CA ALA A 15 -1.35 0.26 9.32
C ALA A 15 -1.34 0.99 7.95
N LEU A 16 -2.20 0.58 7.02
CA LEU A 16 -2.38 1.24 5.72
C LEU A 16 -2.89 2.67 5.88
N TYR A 17 -3.93 2.87 6.71
CA TYR A 17 -4.45 4.22 6.99
C TYR A 17 -3.39 5.14 7.59
N LEU A 18 -2.64 4.68 8.60
CA LEU A 18 -1.54 5.44 9.20
C LEU A 18 -0.50 5.84 8.15
N THR A 19 -0.14 4.92 7.26
CA THR A 19 0.82 5.17 6.18
C THR A 19 0.29 6.22 5.21
N LEU A 20 -0.92 6.05 4.71
CA LEU A 20 -1.54 6.99 3.78
C LEU A 20 -1.71 8.37 4.42
N SER A 21 -2.22 8.44 5.65
CA SER A 21 -2.41 9.71 6.35
C SER A 21 -1.09 10.42 6.70
N ALA A 22 0.01 9.68 6.85
CA ALA A 22 1.33 10.24 7.08
C ALA A 22 1.99 10.80 5.80
N LEU A 23 1.65 10.24 4.63
CA LEU A 23 2.29 10.57 3.36
C LEU A 23 1.46 11.50 2.48
N LEU A 24 0.13 11.53 2.64
CA LEU A 24 -0.79 12.30 1.81
C LEU A 24 -1.30 13.53 2.56
N ASN A 25 -1.38 14.64 1.83
CA ASN A 25 -1.95 15.90 2.30
C ASN A 25 -3.20 16.25 1.49
N HIS A 26 -3.91 17.31 1.91
CA HIS A 26 -5.02 17.85 1.13
C HIS A 26 -4.58 18.21 -0.30
N GLY A 27 -5.32 17.72 -1.28
CA GLY A 27 -5.04 17.92 -2.71
C GLY A 27 -4.15 16.88 -3.35
N ASP A 28 -3.55 15.97 -2.56
CA ASP A 28 -2.74 14.87 -3.09
C ASP A 28 -3.62 13.75 -3.67
N GLU A 29 -3.02 12.94 -4.53
CA GLU A 29 -3.66 11.79 -5.18
C GLU A 29 -2.90 10.49 -4.87
N VAL A 30 -3.67 9.43 -4.60
CA VAL A 30 -3.19 8.05 -4.53
C VAL A 30 -3.78 7.23 -5.66
N ILE A 31 -2.96 6.40 -6.32
CA ILE A 31 -3.41 5.49 -7.38
C ILE A 31 -3.13 4.05 -6.97
N ALA A 32 -4.18 3.22 -6.90
CA ALA A 32 -4.03 1.78 -6.77
C ALA A 32 -3.73 1.16 -8.13
N ILE A 33 -2.54 0.58 -8.30
CA ILE A 33 -2.07 0.06 -9.59
C ILE A 33 -2.14 -1.47 -9.69
N SER A 34 -2.73 -2.12 -8.70
CA SER A 34 -2.99 -3.56 -8.67
C SER A 34 -4.48 -3.90 -8.73
N GLY A 35 -5.29 -2.99 -9.26
CA GLY A 35 -6.75 -3.07 -9.27
C GLY A 35 -7.38 -2.56 -7.97
N ARG A 36 -8.68 -2.78 -7.85
CA ARG A 36 -9.50 -2.35 -6.73
C ARG A 36 -9.02 -3.00 -5.42
N PRO A 37 -8.70 -2.22 -4.37
CA PRO A 37 -8.34 -2.77 -3.06
C PRO A 37 -9.51 -3.51 -2.40
N TYR A 38 -9.22 -4.22 -1.30
CA TYR A 38 -10.24 -4.89 -0.52
C TYR A 38 -11.18 -3.90 0.20
N ASP A 39 -12.38 -4.37 0.59
CA ASP A 39 -13.52 -3.55 1.00
C ASP A 39 -13.22 -2.51 2.08
N THR A 40 -12.62 -2.91 3.21
CA THR A 40 -12.33 -1.96 4.29
C THR A 40 -11.33 -0.87 3.87
N MET A 41 -10.47 -1.15 2.88
CA MET A 41 -9.58 -0.13 2.32
C MET A 41 -10.35 0.88 1.46
N LEU A 42 -11.40 0.43 0.77
CA LEU A 42 -12.28 1.33 0.01
C LEU A 42 -13.02 2.30 0.92
N THR A 43 -13.45 1.84 2.10
CA THR A 43 -14.03 2.71 3.13
C THR A 43 -13.02 3.78 3.58
N VAL A 44 -11.78 3.40 3.87
CA VAL A 44 -10.70 4.34 4.23
C VAL A 44 -10.46 5.38 3.13
N LEU A 45 -10.51 4.96 1.87
CA LEU A 45 -10.30 5.83 0.70
C LEU A 45 -11.56 6.67 0.34
N GLY A 46 -12.72 6.40 0.96
CA GLY A 46 -13.98 7.07 0.66
C GLY A 46 -14.59 6.66 -0.68
N GLN A 47 -14.39 5.40 -1.08
CA GLN A 47 -14.88 4.82 -2.34
C GLN A 47 -16.06 3.87 -2.13
N ASP A 48 -16.42 3.56 -0.90
CA ASP A 48 -17.52 2.67 -0.53
C ASP A 48 -18.48 3.41 0.40
N GLY A 49 -19.64 3.79 -0.16
CA GLY A 49 -20.64 4.54 0.57
C GLY A 49 -20.32 6.02 0.82
N ASN A 50 -21.06 6.60 1.76
CA ASN A 50 -20.90 7.99 2.20
C ASN A 50 -20.46 8.07 3.68
N GLU A 51 -19.76 7.06 4.17
CA GLU A 51 -19.30 7.03 5.55
C GLU A 51 -18.31 8.16 5.82
N PRO A 52 -18.52 8.97 6.87
CA PRO A 52 -17.62 10.08 7.19
C PRO A 52 -16.28 9.61 7.77
N GLY A 53 -15.29 10.51 7.80
CA GLY A 53 -13.99 10.25 8.42
C GLY A 53 -12.98 9.55 7.51
N ASN A 54 -13.22 9.53 6.21
CA ASN A 54 -12.33 8.93 5.21
C ASN A 54 -11.32 9.93 4.62
N LEU A 55 -10.36 9.44 3.83
CA LEU A 55 -9.33 10.26 3.21
C LEU A 55 -9.87 11.23 2.14
N LYS A 56 -10.99 10.89 1.49
CA LYS A 56 -11.63 11.78 0.52
C LYS A 56 -12.13 13.08 1.19
N GLU A 57 -12.69 13.00 2.40
CA GLU A 57 -13.07 14.20 3.18
C GLU A 57 -11.87 15.05 3.57
N SER A 58 -10.71 14.42 3.76
CA SER A 58 -9.45 15.12 3.98
C SER A 58 -8.87 15.74 2.69
N GLY A 59 -9.59 15.64 1.56
CA GLY A 59 -9.20 16.21 0.27
C GLY A 59 -8.22 15.36 -0.54
N VAL A 60 -8.01 14.09 -0.16
CA VAL A 60 -7.21 13.16 -0.96
C VAL A 60 -8.07 12.58 -2.09
N THR A 61 -7.53 12.52 -3.29
CA THR A 61 -8.18 11.89 -4.44
C THR A 61 -7.63 10.48 -4.65
N TYR A 62 -8.50 9.59 -5.15
CA TYR A 62 -8.16 8.20 -5.41
C TYR A 62 -8.48 7.81 -6.85
N LYS A 63 -7.61 7.00 -7.43
CA LYS A 63 -7.82 6.31 -8.70
C LYS A 63 -7.42 4.84 -8.58
N GLU A 64 -7.95 4.01 -9.47
CA GLU A 64 -7.52 2.60 -9.59
C GLU A 64 -7.25 2.24 -11.04
N ILE A 65 -6.27 1.36 -11.24
CA ILE A 65 -5.89 0.81 -12.54
C ILE A 65 -5.96 -0.70 -12.42
N SER A 66 -6.78 -1.31 -13.26
CA SER A 66 -6.94 -2.76 -13.30
C SER A 66 -5.67 -3.45 -13.78
N LEU A 67 -5.46 -4.68 -13.32
CA LEU A 67 -4.41 -5.53 -13.86
C LEU A 67 -4.69 -5.85 -15.34
N TYR A 68 -3.64 -5.91 -16.13
CA TYR A 68 -3.69 -6.40 -17.50
C TYR A 68 -3.04 -7.79 -17.57
N ASN A 69 -3.76 -8.79 -18.04
CA ASN A 69 -3.29 -10.19 -18.09
C ASN A 69 -2.72 -10.71 -16.75
N ASN A 70 -3.37 -10.38 -15.62
CA ASN A 70 -2.92 -10.70 -14.26
C ASN A 70 -1.54 -10.11 -13.90
N ASP A 71 -1.15 -9.00 -14.52
CA ASP A 71 0.06 -8.25 -14.22
C ASP A 71 -0.24 -6.78 -14.02
N ILE A 72 0.67 -6.04 -13.36
CA ILE A 72 0.51 -4.60 -13.17
C ILE A 72 0.66 -3.89 -14.53
N ASP A 73 -0.38 -3.17 -14.94
CA ASP A 73 -0.36 -2.30 -16.13
C ASP A 73 0.39 -1.00 -15.80
N TRP A 74 1.72 -1.10 -15.72
CA TRP A 74 2.58 0.03 -15.41
C TRP A 74 2.55 1.11 -16.49
N GLU A 75 2.25 0.78 -17.76
CA GLU A 75 2.11 1.77 -18.84
C GLU A 75 0.88 2.66 -18.61
N SER A 76 -0.25 2.07 -18.25
CA SER A 76 -1.45 2.82 -17.87
C SER A 76 -1.22 3.59 -16.56
N ALA A 77 -0.51 3.00 -15.60
CA ALA A 77 -0.16 3.68 -14.36
C ALA A 77 0.65 4.95 -14.61
N ILE A 78 1.68 4.89 -15.45
CA ILE A 78 2.51 6.05 -15.83
C ILE A 78 1.68 7.16 -16.49
N LYS A 79 0.74 6.81 -17.36
CA LYS A 79 -0.14 7.78 -18.05
C LYS A 79 -1.09 8.51 -17.12
N GLU A 80 -1.53 7.84 -16.04
CA GLU A 80 -2.47 8.38 -15.06
C GLU A 80 -1.79 9.23 -13.97
N VAL A 81 -0.47 9.15 -13.82
CA VAL A 81 0.28 9.98 -12.85
C VAL A 81 0.20 11.45 -13.25
N THR A 82 -0.17 12.28 -12.29
CA THR A 82 -0.25 13.73 -12.41
C THR A 82 0.67 14.42 -11.40
N MET A 83 0.75 15.75 -11.43
CA MET A 83 1.48 16.52 -10.42
C MET A 83 0.92 16.35 -8.99
N LYS A 84 -0.35 15.90 -8.87
CA LYS A 84 -0.99 15.62 -7.58
C LYS A 84 -0.68 14.23 -7.06
N THR A 85 -0.27 13.30 -7.93
CA THR A 85 -0.02 11.92 -7.55
C THR A 85 1.22 11.83 -6.66
N LYS A 86 1.04 11.44 -5.42
CA LYS A 86 2.11 11.29 -4.43
C LYS A 86 2.48 9.85 -4.17
N LEU A 87 1.51 8.94 -4.30
CA LEU A 87 1.68 7.57 -3.88
C LEU A 87 1.00 6.60 -4.86
N LEU A 88 1.73 5.56 -5.21
CA LEU A 88 1.19 4.39 -5.88
C LEU A 88 1.05 3.25 -4.87
N MET A 89 -0.13 2.64 -4.83
CA MET A 89 -0.45 1.56 -3.91
C MET A 89 -0.55 0.24 -4.67
N ILE A 90 0.12 -0.78 -4.17
CA ILE A 90 0.09 -2.15 -4.69
C ILE A 90 -0.44 -3.07 -3.60
N GLN A 91 -1.53 -3.78 -3.86
CA GLN A 91 -2.00 -4.88 -3.04
C GLN A 91 -1.47 -6.19 -3.63
N ARG A 92 -0.57 -6.87 -2.92
CA ARG A 92 0.06 -8.11 -3.37
C ARG A 92 -0.91 -9.29 -3.40
N SER A 93 -1.75 -9.40 -2.37
CA SER A 93 -2.75 -10.47 -2.25
C SER A 93 -3.88 -10.33 -3.28
N THR A 94 -4.63 -11.41 -3.46
CA THR A 94 -5.81 -11.43 -4.34
C THR A 94 -6.94 -10.54 -3.82
N GLY A 95 -6.97 -10.26 -2.51
CA GLY A 95 -8.14 -9.70 -1.86
C GLY A 95 -9.34 -10.64 -2.05
N TYR A 96 -10.46 -10.08 -2.48
CA TYR A 96 -11.67 -10.84 -2.83
C TYR A 96 -11.83 -11.06 -4.34
N SER A 97 -10.79 -10.76 -5.12
CA SER A 97 -10.83 -10.88 -6.59
C SER A 97 -10.39 -12.26 -7.05
N PHE A 98 -10.99 -12.73 -8.16
CA PHE A 98 -10.55 -13.95 -8.84
C PHE A 98 -9.32 -13.67 -9.72
N ARG A 99 -8.20 -13.48 -9.09
CA ARG A 99 -6.90 -13.26 -9.75
C ARG A 99 -5.78 -13.95 -8.96
N PRO A 100 -4.66 -14.30 -9.55
CA PRO A 100 -3.50 -14.75 -8.79
C PRO A 100 -2.92 -13.61 -7.94
N ALA A 101 -2.25 -13.96 -6.84
CA ALA A 101 -1.42 -13.02 -6.09
C ALA A 101 -0.26 -12.53 -6.97
N LEU A 102 0.21 -11.32 -6.71
CA LEU A 102 1.36 -10.76 -7.42
C LEU A 102 2.66 -11.33 -6.85
N THR A 103 3.51 -11.87 -7.73
CA THR A 103 4.87 -12.26 -7.36
C THR A 103 5.76 -11.03 -7.18
N LEU A 104 6.85 -11.16 -6.42
CA LEU A 104 7.82 -10.07 -6.29
C LEU A 104 8.45 -9.69 -7.63
N ALA A 105 8.62 -10.65 -8.54
CA ALA A 105 9.14 -10.38 -9.88
C ALA A 105 8.23 -9.41 -10.67
N LYS A 106 6.91 -9.58 -10.61
CA LYS A 106 5.93 -8.69 -11.25
C LYS A 106 5.95 -7.29 -10.62
N ILE A 107 5.96 -7.24 -9.28
CA ILE A 107 6.02 -5.98 -8.53
C ILE A 107 7.32 -5.25 -8.85
N LYS A 108 8.47 -5.94 -8.85
CA LYS A 108 9.77 -5.38 -9.19
C LYS A 108 9.78 -4.74 -10.57
N ASN A 109 9.34 -5.48 -11.59
CA ASN A 109 9.28 -4.97 -12.95
C ASN A 109 8.47 -3.66 -13.04
N ALA A 110 7.30 -3.62 -12.41
CA ALA A 110 6.48 -2.41 -12.40
C ALA A 110 7.18 -1.25 -11.67
N ILE A 111 7.80 -1.51 -10.50
CA ILE A 111 8.55 -0.50 -9.76
C ILE A 111 9.69 0.07 -10.60
N GLU A 112 10.49 -0.78 -11.23
CA GLU A 112 11.63 -0.35 -12.06
C GLU A 112 11.15 0.56 -13.21
N LYS A 113 10.10 0.16 -13.94
CA LYS A 113 9.54 0.96 -15.04
C LYS A 113 8.97 2.31 -14.58
N ILE A 114 8.28 2.33 -13.46
CA ILE A 114 7.74 3.56 -12.89
C ILE A 114 8.88 4.49 -12.42
N ARG A 115 9.93 3.95 -11.79
CA ARG A 115 11.07 4.72 -11.30
C ARG A 115 11.91 5.35 -12.41
N GLU A 116 11.97 4.75 -13.60
CA GLU A 116 12.62 5.34 -14.77
C GLU A 116 12.03 6.72 -15.11
N ILE A 117 10.73 6.94 -14.84
CA ILE A 117 10.00 8.18 -15.21
C ILE A 117 9.68 9.03 -13.97
N TYR A 118 9.29 8.39 -12.88
CA TYR A 118 8.88 9.05 -11.63
C TYR A 118 9.76 8.60 -10.44
N PRO A 119 11.01 9.05 -10.34
CA PRO A 119 11.97 8.55 -9.33
C PRO A 119 11.55 8.86 -7.89
N ASN A 120 10.74 9.88 -7.67
CA ASN A 120 10.39 10.39 -6.33
C ASN A 120 8.95 10.06 -5.89
N ILE A 121 8.15 9.36 -6.71
CA ILE A 121 6.80 8.96 -6.30
C ILE A 121 6.89 7.88 -5.23
N TYR A 122 6.07 7.96 -4.19
CA TYR A 122 6.06 6.91 -3.17
C TYR A 122 5.40 5.63 -3.69
N ILE A 123 6.00 4.50 -3.38
CA ILE A 123 5.45 3.18 -3.70
C ILE A 123 5.23 2.42 -2.40
N MET A 124 3.96 2.16 -2.09
CA MET A 124 3.51 1.39 -0.94
C MET A 124 3.03 0.02 -1.38
N VAL A 125 3.49 -1.02 -0.70
CA VAL A 125 3.01 -2.39 -0.92
C VAL A 125 2.26 -2.89 0.31
N ASP A 126 0.98 -3.21 0.14
CA ASP A 126 0.25 -4.07 1.08
C ASP A 126 0.71 -5.51 0.86
N ASN A 127 1.50 -6.00 1.79
CA ASN A 127 2.14 -7.32 1.72
C ASN A 127 1.37 -8.42 2.46
N CYS A 128 0.16 -8.13 2.95
CA CYS A 128 -0.66 -9.13 3.63
C CYS A 128 -0.74 -10.44 2.85
N TYR A 129 -0.45 -11.57 3.53
CA TYR A 129 -0.32 -12.93 2.98
C TYR A 129 0.90 -13.16 2.07
N GLY A 130 1.75 -12.15 1.87
CA GLY A 130 2.97 -12.27 1.08
C GLY A 130 4.23 -12.44 1.91
N GLU A 131 4.16 -12.16 3.21
CA GLU A 131 5.31 -12.20 4.11
C GLU A 131 5.88 -13.62 4.22
N PHE A 132 7.20 -13.74 4.10
CA PHE A 132 7.97 -14.99 4.22
C PHE A 132 7.64 -16.06 3.13
N ILE A 133 6.97 -15.67 2.04
CA ILE A 133 6.67 -16.58 0.93
C ILE A 133 7.85 -16.69 -0.03
N GLU A 134 8.62 -15.62 -0.19
CA GLU A 134 9.82 -15.57 -1.01
C GLU A 134 11.03 -15.20 -0.12
N GLU A 135 12.26 -15.39 -0.61
CA GLU A 135 13.50 -15.13 0.16
C GLU A 135 13.73 -13.64 0.45
N ILE A 136 13.13 -12.78 -0.36
CA ILE A 136 13.21 -11.32 -0.24
C ILE A 136 11.82 -10.72 -0.08
N GLU A 137 11.74 -9.47 0.34
CA GLU A 137 10.50 -8.76 0.60
C GLU A 137 10.33 -7.55 -0.34
N PRO A 138 9.15 -6.92 -0.43
CA PRO A 138 8.95 -5.79 -1.34
C PRO A 138 9.89 -4.60 -1.11
N SER A 139 10.42 -4.41 0.10
CA SER A 139 11.45 -3.39 0.37
C SER A 139 12.74 -3.63 -0.41
N ASP A 140 13.14 -4.90 -0.55
CA ASP A 140 14.38 -5.28 -1.25
C ASP A 140 14.31 -5.04 -2.77
N ILE A 141 13.10 -4.89 -3.29
CA ILE A 141 12.84 -4.66 -4.72
C ILE A 141 12.40 -3.22 -5.04
N GLY A 142 12.54 -2.30 -4.09
CA GLY A 142 12.37 -0.86 -4.32
C GLY A 142 11.05 -0.25 -3.87
N ALA A 143 10.21 -0.96 -3.11
CA ALA A 143 9.10 -0.36 -2.40
C ALA A 143 9.62 0.62 -1.33
N ASP A 144 8.98 1.79 -1.19
CA ASP A 144 9.37 2.78 -0.18
C ASP A 144 8.85 2.40 1.20
N VAL A 145 7.70 1.74 1.25
CA VAL A 145 7.06 1.27 2.47
C VAL A 145 6.26 0.00 2.21
N VAL A 146 6.39 -0.94 3.10
CA VAL A 146 5.70 -2.23 3.12
C VAL A 146 4.81 -2.26 4.35
N VAL A 147 3.57 -2.67 4.17
CA VAL A 147 2.55 -2.64 5.22
C VAL A 147 1.89 -3.99 5.32
N GLY A 148 1.58 -4.42 6.53
CA GLY A 148 0.86 -5.66 6.71
C GLY A 148 0.26 -5.85 8.10
N SER A 149 -0.30 -7.01 8.32
CA SER A 149 -1.04 -7.38 9.53
C SER A 149 -0.35 -8.50 10.29
N LEU A 150 -0.21 -8.34 11.60
CA LEU A 150 0.36 -9.40 12.45
C LEU A 150 -0.57 -10.62 12.60
N ILE A 151 -1.87 -10.49 12.32
CA ILE A 151 -2.79 -11.65 12.34
C ILE A 151 -2.68 -12.55 11.11
N LYS A 152 -1.85 -12.16 10.14
CA LYS A 152 -1.53 -12.92 8.92
C LYS A 152 -0.25 -13.74 9.13
N ASN A 153 0.57 -13.88 8.08
CA ASN A 153 1.78 -14.69 8.12
C ASN A 153 2.73 -14.35 9.29
N PRO A 154 3.01 -13.06 9.62
CA PRO A 154 3.96 -12.73 10.68
C PRO A 154 3.55 -13.25 12.06
N GLY A 155 2.27 -13.26 12.37
CA GLY A 155 1.76 -13.73 13.67
C GLY A 155 1.49 -15.22 13.75
N GLY A 156 1.58 -15.95 12.64
CA GLY A 156 1.47 -17.41 12.60
C GLY A 156 0.19 -17.99 13.21
N GLY A 157 -0.92 -17.23 13.18
CA GLY A 157 -2.19 -17.61 13.81
C GLY A 157 -2.24 -17.40 15.34
N ILE A 158 -1.19 -16.85 15.95
CA ILE A 158 -1.10 -16.61 17.41
C ILE A 158 -1.49 -15.16 17.74
N ALA A 159 -1.09 -14.19 16.93
CA ALA A 159 -1.40 -12.79 17.15
C ALA A 159 -2.90 -12.52 17.01
N LEU A 160 -3.51 -11.92 18.04
CA LEU A 160 -4.94 -11.56 18.02
C LEU A 160 -5.19 -10.21 17.34
N SER A 161 -4.18 -9.37 17.25
CA SER A 161 -4.22 -8.03 16.64
C SER A 161 -2.81 -7.59 16.29
N GLY A 162 -2.71 -6.43 15.68
CA GLY A 162 -1.45 -5.79 15.40
C GLY A 162 -1.19 -5.60 13.92
N GLY A 163 -0.30 -4.67 13.63
CA GLY A 163 0.16 -4.37 12.28
C GLY A 163 1.64 -3.99 12.28
N TYR A 164 2.18 -3.94 11.10
CA TYR A 164 3.55 -3.47 10.88
C TYR A 164 3.61 -2.53 9.68
N VAL A 165 4.58 -1.65 9.73
CA VAL A 165 5.09 -0.88 8.60
C VAL A 165 6.60 -0.96 8.60
N ALA A 166 7.20 -1.24 7.45
CA ALA A 166 8.64 -1.32 7.28
C ALA A 166 9.04 -0.60 5.99
N GLY A 167 10.21 0.04 5.96
CA GLY A 167 10.67 0.73 4.77
C GLY A 167 11.63 1.86 5.05
N LYS A 168 11.61 2.91 4.23
CA LYS A 168 12.52 4.05 4.36
C LYS A 168 12.34 4.77 5.70
N LYS A 169 13.43 4.98 6.42
CA LYS A 169 13.43 5.55 7.78
C LYS A 169 12.59 6.83 7.89
N PHE A 170 12.72 7.78 6.98
CA PHE A 170 11.97 9.03 7.04
C PHE A 170 10.45 8.84 6.91
N ILE A 171 9.99 7.78 6.23
CA ILE A 171 8.57 7.40 6.14
C ILE A 171 8.13 6.83 7.49
N ILE A 172 8.93 5.93 8.03
CA ILE A 172 8.64 5.30 9.33
C ILE A 172 8.55 6.35 10.44
N ASP A 173 9.48 7.33 10.47
CA ASP A 173 9.44 8.44 11.42
C ASP A 173 8.13 9.26 11.30
N ARG A 174 7.67 9.52 10.08
CA ARG A 174 6.38 10.22 9.84
C ARG A 174 5.18 9.43 10.34
N ILE A 175 5.19 8.11 10.13
CA ILE A 175 4.13 7.21 10.59
C ILE A 175 4.14 7.13 12.13
N ALA A 176 5.33 7.03 12.74
CA ALA A 176 5.48 7.04 14.19
C ALA A 176 4.84 8.29 14.82
N ASN A 177 5.03 9.46 14.22
CA ASN A 177 4.42 10.72 14.68
C ASN A 177 2.87 10.74 14.56
N ARG A 178 2.27 9.84 13.80
CA ARG A 178 0.81 9.68 13.72
C ARG A 178 0.27 8.66 14.70
N LEU A 179 1.13 7.78 15.18
CA LEU A 179 0.76 6.66 16.07
C LEU A 179 0.77 7.06 17.55
N THR A 180 1.46 8.13 17.94
CA THR A 180 1.64 8.58 19.34
C THR A 180 0.35 8.78 20.10
#